data_7bcbc2fa4d281cbf9eaa6bd363cf8eaa
#
_entry.id   7bcbc2fa4d281cbf9eaa6bd363cf8eaa
#
_cell.length_a   1.000
_cell.length_b   1.000
_cell.length_c   1.000
_cell.angle_alpha   90.00
_cell.angle_beta   90.00
_cell.angle_gamma   90.00
#
_symmetry.space_group_name_H-M   'P 1'
#
loop_
_entity.id
_entity.type
_entity.pdbx_description
1 polymer ?
#
loop_
_entity_poly.entity_id
_entity_poly.type
_entity_poly.pdbx_seq_one_letter_code
_entity_poly.pdbx_strand_id
1 'polypeptide(L)'
;MAQAQPASPRIWLVLGDKRGDNGQVEAIAEALSRRFDWSSEWHHVEMLPKYVLGKPRPGPTLHHIDRERSDPLTPPWPDLILTSGRRPANVALWIRKQSGGRSRIVLVGRPAGFLFHYQSRFDLIITSAETMPAPFPNVTHISLPLMRVDEARLDAGRREWQAAFSALPRPLVVFLIGGPTRPFVYDDAVLDRLCVRVGQVVAAGGTPYLVTSRRTPADFAARLKAALPEAARFYDWRNPEGENPYAGLLALGDRFVVTGDSISMMVEVAKLGRPLEILPLPTSLVGGLDQARRRLAVWLFQPARNNGAGERLRIALARGLYHARLMQQARHFPRFHQRLVDEGLASWIGEGGDEPRSSADGVARVLSQGERDLARITDRIARLFQA
;
A
#
# COMPACT_ATOMS: atom_id res chain seq x y z
N MET A 1 18.27 39.59 2.87
CA MET A 1 17.23 39.44 3.91
C MET A 1 17.03 37.97 4.14
N ALA A 2 17.48 37.44 5.26
CA ALA A 2 17.22 36.04 5.63
C ALA A 2 15.71 35.89 5.85
N GLN A 3 15.04 35.07 5.04
CA GLN A 3 13.65 34.68 5.31
C GLN A 3 13.65 33.96 6.66
N ALA A 4 12.92 34.51 7.63
CA ALA A 4 12.69 33.83 8.91
C ALA A 4 12.12 32.44 8.61
N GLN A 5 12.81 31.39 9.04
CA GLN A 5 12.27 30.04 8.98
C GLN A 5 10.95 30.04 9.76
N PRO A 6 9.86 29.56 9.16
CA PRO A 6 8.60 29.45 9.89
C PRO A 6 8.83 28.58 11.13
N ALA A 7 8.23 28.98 12.25
CA ALA A 7 8.31 28.21 13.48
C ALA A 7 7.95 26.74 13.18
N SER A 8 8.75 25.80 13.70
CA SER A 8 8.53 24.36 13.46
C SER A 8 7.11 23.96 13.90
N PRO A 9 6.26 23.47 13.01
CA PRO A 9 4.92 23.06 13.38
C PRO A 9 4.94 21.81 14.27
N ARG A 10 4.03 21.72 15.23
CA ARG A 10 3.81 20.49 15.96
C ARG A 10 3.16 19.46 15.04
N ILE A 11 3.81 18.32 14.83
CA ILE A 11 3.37 17.28 13.91
C ILE A 11 2.99 16.02 14.70
N TRP A 12 1.78 15.53 14.47
CA TRP A 12 1.37 14.21 14.97
C TRP A 12 1.28 13.21 13.84
N LEU A 13 1.89 12.02 14.04
CA LEU A 13 1.69 10.85 13.19
C LEU A 13 0.58 10.03 13.82
N VAL A 14 -0.61 10.01 13.20
CA VAL A 14 -1.72 9.18 13.67
C VAL A 14 -1.69 7.86 12.93
N LEU A 15 -1.22 6.81 13.60
CA LEU A 15 -0.89 5.51 13.04
C LEU A 15 -1.88 4.44 13.50
N GLY A 16 -2.22 3.51 12.62
CA GLY A 16 -3.12 2.39 12.93
C GLY A 16 -2.40 1.04 12.95
N ASP A 17 -3.18 -0.03 12.78
CA ASP A 17 -2.73 -1.43 12.84
C ASP A 17 -2.01 -1.94 11.59
N LYS A 18 -1.88 -1.12 10.54
CA LYS A 18 -1.32 -1.53 9.26
C LYS A 18 0.10 -1.02 9.06
N ARG A 19 1.09 -1.87 9.25
CA ARG A 19 2.52 -1.51 9.10
C ARG A 19 2.84 -0.85 7.76
N GLY A 20 2.38 -1.41 6.64
CA GLY A 20 2.64 -0.84 5.31
C GLY A 20 2.03 0.55 5.10
N ASP A 21 0.87 0.85 5.73
CA ASP A 21 0.26 2.17 5.72
C ASP A 21 1.09 3.13 6.61
N ASN A 22 1.51 2.68 7.79
CA ASN A 22 2.32 3.45 8.74
C ASN A 22 3.68 3.83 8.16
N GLY A 23 4.40 2.87 7.56
CA GLY A 23 5.71 3.11 6.97
C GLY A 23 5.75 4.21 5.90
N GLN A 24 4.62 4.46 5.22
CA GLN A 24 4.51 5.58 4.28
C GLN A 24 4.42 6.94 5.01
N VAL A 25 3.72 6.99 6.12
CA VAL A 25 3.59 8.18 6.98
C VAL A 25 4.95 8.51 7.60
N GLU A 26 5.62 7.49 8.12
CA GLU A 26 6.96 7.57 8.71
C GLU A 26 8.00 8.10 7.72
N ALA A 27 7.97 7.59 6.47
CA ALA A 27 8.87 8.05 5.41
C ALA A 27 8.70 9.56 5.11
N ILE A 28 7.46 10.07 5.16
CA ILE A 28 7.21 11.51 4.97
C ILE A 28 7.69 12.31 6.18
N ALA A 29 7.43 11.84 7.40
CA ALA A 29 7.86 12.52 8.63
C ALA A 29 9.39 12.65 8.69
N GLU A 30 10.10 11.58 8.36
CA GLU A 30 11.56 11.60 8.30
C GLU A 30 12.09 12.53 7.19
N ALA A 31 11.43 12.56 6.03
CA ALA A 31 11.82 13.49 4.98
C ALA A 31 11.60 14.96 5.39
N LEU A 32 10.55 15.25 6.16
CA LEU A 32 10.32 16.58 6.74
C LEU A 32 11.38 16.92 7.78
N SER A 33 11.73 15.97 8.66
CA SER A 33 12.79 16.15 9.64
C SER A 33 14.15 16.42 8.98
N ARG A 34 14.55 15.61 8.00
CA ARG A 34 15.83 15.82 7.28
C ARG A 34 15.90 17.14 6.52
N ARG A 35 14.76 17.63 6.01
CA ARG A 35 14.76 18.80 5.12
C ARG A 35 14.52 20.12 5.85
N PHE A 36 13.69 20.11 6.87
CA PHE A 36 13.23 21.32 7.57
C PHE A 36 13.51 21.29 9.07
N ASP A 37 14.12 20.23 9.58
CA ASP A 37 14.32 19.98 11.01
C ASP A 37 13.01 19.96 11.82
N TRP A 38 11.93 19.47 11.19
CA TRP A 38 10.63 19.34 11.84
C TRP A 38 10.53 18.01 12.57
N SER A 39 10.34 18.07 13.89
CA SER A 39 10.09 16.88 14.72
C SER A 39 8.63 16.44 14.67
N SER A 40 8.38 15.18 14.95
CA SER A 40 7.03 14.61 15.00
C SER A 40 6.82 13.73 16.23
N GLU A 41 5.60 13.74 16.75
CA GLU A 41 5.12 12.91 17.85
C GLU A 41 4.29 11.75 17.29
N TRP A 42 4.48 10.55 17.82
CA TRP A 42 3.82 9.33 17.36
C TRP A 42 2.60 9.04 18.23
N HIS A 43 1.45 8.79 17.60
CA HIS A 43 0.22 8.41 18.26
C HIS A 43 -0.33 7.16 17.61
N HIS A 44 -0.15 6.02 18.25
CA HIS A 44 -0.70 4.74 17.82
C HIS A 44 -2.14 4.59 18.30
N VAL A 45 -3.03 4.26 17.38
CA VAL A 45 -4.44 4.01 17.69
C VAL A 45 -4.78 2.55 17.44
N GLU A 46 -5.15 1.86 18.51
CA GLU A 46 -5.58 0.47 18.48
C GLU A 46 -7.03 0.37 18.02
N MET A 47 -7.32 -0.59 17.16
CA MET A 47 -8.68 -0.79 16.67
C MET A 47 -9.44 -1.77 17.54
N LEU A 48 -10.70 -1.47 17.87
CA LEU A 48 -11.58 -2.47 18.48
C LEU A 48 -11.67 -3.71 17.57
N PRO A 49 -11.76 -4.94 18.11
CA PRO A 49 -11.70 -6.20 17.35
C PRO A 49 -12.59 -6.24 16.12
N LYS A 50 -13.83 -5.75 16.22
CA LYS A 50 -14.79 -5.69 15.10
C LYS A 50 -14.37 -4.76 13.96
N TYR A 51 -13.44 -3.83 14.22
CA TYR A 51 -12.96 -2.87 13.22
C TYR A 51 -11.57 -3.18 12.68
N VAL A 52 -10.90 -4.21 13.16
CA VAL A 52 -9.61 -4.66 12.60
C VAL A 52 -9.75 -4.99 11.10
N LEU A 53 -10.83 -5.65 10.71
CA LEU A 53 -11.23 -5.87 9.31
C LEU A 53 -12.43 -5.04 8.90
N GLY A 54 -13.21 -4.54 9.84
CA GLY A 54 -14.44 -3.79 9.64
C GLY A 54 -14.20 -2.38 9.10
N LYS A 55 -15.30 -1.78 8.63
CA LYS A 55 -15.31 -0.41 8.10
C LYS A 55 -16.06 0.51 9.08
N PRO A 56 -15.37 1.40 9.78
CA PRO A 56 -16.05 2.36 10.66
C PRO A 56 -16.89 3.34 9.85
N ARG A 57 -17.87 3.95 10.50
CA ARG A 57 -18.61 5.09 9.93
C ARG A 57 -17.62 6.20 9.61
N PRO A 58 -17.69 6.79 8.40
CA PRO A 58 -16.81 7.87 8.05
C PRO A 58 -17.13 9.16 8.81
N GLY A 59 -16.11 9.91 9.20
CA GLY A 59 -16.27 11.22 9.84
C GLY A 59 -15.39 11.43 11.07
N PRO A 60 -15.51 12.56 11.75
CA PRO A 60 -14.71 12.89 12.93
C PRO A 60 -15.22 12.09 14.16
N THR A 61 -14.70 10.89 14.35
CA THR A 61 -15.20 9.96 15.37
C THR A 61 -14.12 9.00 15.87
N LEU A 62 -14.25 8.59 17.15
CA LEU A 62 -13.38 7.63 17.83
C LEU A 62 -14.08 6.30 18.17
N HIS A 63 -15.32 6.05 17.70
CA HIS A 63 -16.10 4.87 18.09
C HIS A 63 -15.47 3.51 17.66
N HIS A 64 -14.44 3.56 16.85
CA HIS A 64 -13.78 2.38 16.26
C HIS A 64 -12.42 2.08 16.88
N ILE A 65 -11.91 2.95 17.75
CA ILE A 65 -10.66 2.72 18.46
C ILE A 65 -10.91 2.27 19.89
N ASP A 66 -9.99 1.49 20.41
CA ASP A 66 -9.86 1.16 21.81
C ASP A 66 -9.04 2.27 22.49
N ARG A 67 -9.72 3.10 23.28
CA ARG A 67 -9.10 4.28 23.91
C ARG A 67 -8.15 3.93 25.04
N GLU A 68 -8.32 2.78 25.68
CA GLU A 68 -7.48 2.34 26.79
C GLU A 68 -6.14 1.81 26.27
N ARG A 69 -6.16 1.24 25.06
CA ARG A 69 -4.98 0.67 24.40
C ARG A 69 -4.35 1.60 23.37
N SER A 70 -4.95 2.74 23.11
CA SER A 70 -4.43 3.78 22.21
C SER A 70 -3.68 4.85 22.98
N ASP A 71 -2.72 5.48 22.30
CA ASP A 71 -2.02 6.63 22.86
C ASP A 71 -3.01 7.77 23.15
N PRO A 72 -2.73 8.58 24.21
CA PRO A 72 -3.58 9.70 24.58
C PRO A 72 -3.70 10.73 23.44
N LEU A 73 -4.95 11.17 23.18
CA LEU A 73 -5.25 12.21 22.20
C LEU A 73 -5.72 13.46 22.95
N THR A 74 -4.80 14.19 23.53
CA THR A 74 -5.06 15.36 24.40
C THR A 74 -4.28 16.60 23.95
N PRO A 75 -4.78 17.83 24.26
CA PRO A 75 -4.00 19.05 23.96
C PRO A 75 -2.62 19.05 24.61
N PRO A 76 -1.67 19.82 24.05
CA PRO A 76 -1.85 20.78 22.97
C PRO A 76 -1.96 20.13 21.59
N TRP A 77 -2.98 20.53 20.82
CA TRP A 77 -3.28 19.92 19.53
C TRP A 77 -2.20 20.23 18.48
N PRO A 78 -1.95 19.33 17.51
CA PRO A 78 -0.96 19.52 16.47
C PRO A 78 -1.39 20.56 15.45
N ASP A 79 -0.41 21.17 14.79
CA ASP A 79 -0.60 22.02 13.61
C ASP A 79 -0.78 21.18 12.34
N LEU A 80 -0.07 20.02 12.30
CA LEU A 80 -0.10 19.07 11.20
C LEU A 80 -0.35 17.65 11.68
N ILE A 81 -1.24 16.94 10.99
CA ILE A 81 -1.47 15.52 11.19
C ILE A 81 -1.10 14.77 9.93
N LEU A 82 -0.18 13.83 10.04
CA LEU A 82 0.12 12.87 8.98
C LEU A 82 -0.55 11.54 9.32
N THR A 83 -1.30 10.99 8.37
CA THR A 83 -2.04 9.73 8.60
C THR A 83 -2.22 8.93 7.32
N SER A 84 -2.49 7.63 7.46
CA SER A 84 -2.82 6.75 6.35
C SER A 84 -4.02 5.85 6.66
N GLY A 85 -4.80 5.57 5.62
CA GLY A 85 -5.95 4.68 5.73
C GLY A 85 -7.18 5.31 6.36
N ARG A 86 -8.32 4.60 6.22
CA ARG A 86 -9.65 5.13 6.61
C ARG A 86 -9.80 5.35 8.11
N ARG A 87 -9.31 4.41 8.92
CA ARG A 87 -9.55 4.38 10.37
C ARG A 87 -8.78 5.49 11.07
N PRO A 88 -7.46 5.61 10.89
CA PRO A 88 -6.70 6.73 11.44
C PRO A 88 -7.14 8.09 10.86
N ALA A 89 -7.59 8.14 9.59
CA ALA A 89 -8.13 9.38 9.01
C ALA A 89 -9.38 9.90 9.74
N ASN A 90 -10.24 9.02 10.26
CA ASN A 90 -11.38 9.42 11.09
C ASN A 90 -10.92 10.04 12.41
N VAL A 91 -9.85 9.50 13.00
CA VAL A 91 -9.21 10.04 14.22
C VAL A 91 -8.62 11.43 13.92
N ALA A 92 -7.89 11.57 12.83
CA ALA A 92 -7.34 12.86 12.39
C ALA A 92 -8.43 13.93 12.20
N LEU A 93 -9.57 13.56 11.61
CA LEU A 93 -10.72 14.45 11.48
C LEU A 93 -11.32 14.82 12.85
N TRP A 94 -11.32 13.90 13.81
CA TRP A 94 -11.75 14.16 15.18
C TRP A 94 -10.80 15.14 15.88
N ILE A 95 -9.47 14.93 15.78
CA ILE A 95 -8.46 15.85 16.33
C ILE A 95 -8.64 17.24 15.73
N ARG A 96 -8.82 17.38 14.41
CA ARG A 96 -9.11 18.67 13.77
C ARG A 96 -10.36 19.34 14.38
N LYS A 97 -11.41 18.58 14.65
CA LYS A 97 -12.61 19.12 15.29
C LYS A 97 -12.28 19.62 16.71
N GLN A 98 -11.50 18.89 17.49
CA GLN A 98 -11.09 19.29 18.85
C GLN A 98 -10.18 20.51 18.84
N SER A 99 -9.32 20.66 17.85
CA SER A 99 -8.45 21.83 17.69
C SER A 99 -9.19 23.10 17.17
N GLY A 100 -10.52 23.04 17.04
CA GLY A 100 -11.29 24.15 16.45
C GLY A 100 -11.02 24.37 14.96
N GLY A 101 -10.63 23.32 14.22
CA GLY A 101 -10.36 23.36 12.78
C GLY A 101 -8.92 23.76 12.41
N ARG A 102 -8.07 24.05 13.38
CA ARG A 102 -6.69 24.57 13.14
C ARG A 102 -5.73 23.52 12.57
N SER A 103 -5.83 22.26 13.05
CA SER A 103 -4.94 21.19 12.57
C SER A 103 -5.11 20.90 11.09
N ARG A 104 -4.05 20.95 10.31
CA ARG A 104 -4.02 20.53 8.91
C ARG A 104 -3.84 19.02 8.81
N ILE A 105 -4.42 18.39 7.79
CA ILE A 105 -4.36 16.92 7.65
C ILE A 105 -3.81 16.54 6.30
N VAL A 106 -2.73 15.76 6.31
CA VAL A 106 -2.17 15.08 5.15
C VAL A 106 -2.56 13.60 5.21
N LEU A 107 -3.32 13.15 4.22
CA LEU A 107 -3.74 11.77 4.09
C LEU A 107 -2.90 11.05 3.04
N VAL A 108 -2.24 9.97 3.45
CA VAL A 108 -1.58 9.04 2.52
C VAL A 108 -2.54 7.94 2.14
N GLY A 109 -2.66 7.67 0.84
CA GLY A 109 -3.53 6.65 0.31
C GLY A 109 -4.90 7.18 -0.09
N ARG A 110 -5.91 6.34 0.05
CA ARG A 110 -7.24 6.57 -0.52
C ARG A 110 -8.19 7.23 0.47
N PRO A 111 -8.72 8.43 0.16
CA PRO A 111 -9.85 8.95 0.92
C PRO A 111 -11.05 8.01 0.72
N ALA A 112 -11.66 7.58 1.82
CA ALA A 112 -12.72 6.58 1.78
C ALA A 112 -14.03 7.11 2.36
N GLY A 113 -15.13 6.83 1.65
CA GLY A 113 -16.48 7.10 2.12
C GLY A 113 -17.39 7.64 1.02
N PHE A 114 -18.41 6.85 0.65
CA PHE A 114 -19.32 7.19 -0.43
C PHE A 114 -20.21 8.41 -0.12
N LEU A 115 -20.52 8.65 1.16
CA LEU A 115 -21.48 9.68 1.58
C LEU A 115 -20.86 11.03 1.92
N PHE A 116 -19.53 11.16 1.91
CA PHE A 116 -18.83 12.37 2.33
C PHE A 116 -17.89 12.86 1.23
N HIS A 117 -17.86 14.16 1.02
CA HIS A 117 -16.87 14.82 0.18
C HIS A 117 -15.51 14.83 0.90
N TYR A 118 -14.90 13.64 1.03
CA TYR A 118 -13.68 13.47 1.83
C TYR A 118 -12.53 14.34 1.36
N GLN A 119 -12.41 14.56 0.04
CA GLN A 119 -11.30 15.35 -0.50
C GLN A 119 -11.28 16.78 0.02
N SER A 120 -12.43 17.39 0.27
CA SER A 120 -12.50 18.73 0.86
C SER A 120 -12.16 18.78 2.36
N ARG A 121 -11.95 17.63 2.98
CA ARG A 121 -11.66 17.52 4.42
C ARG A 121 -10.19 17.26 4.74
N PHE A 122 -9.35 17.14 3.72
CA PHE A 122 -7.91 16.96 3.86
C PHE A 122 -7.20 18.09 3.13
N ASP A 123 -6.14 18.61 3.72
CA ASP A 123 -5.36 19.71 3.12
C ASP A 123 -4.48 19.18 1.98
N LEU A 124 -3.99 17.95 2.13
CA LEU A 124 -3.25 17.24 1.08
C LEU A 124 -3.60 15.75 1.08
N ILE A 125 -3.80 15.18 -0.10
CA ILE A 125 -3.99 13.75 -0.32
C ILE A 125 -2.86 13.25 -1.21
N ILE A 126 -2.11 12.27 -0.72
CA ILE A 126 -1.00 11.64 -1.43
C ILE A 126 -1.45 10.25 -1.85
N THR A 127 -1.41 9.96 -3.14
CA THR A 127 -1.91 8.69 -3.68
C THR A 127 -0.97 8.11 -4.72
N SER A 128 -0.79 6.80 -4.69
CA SER A 128 0.04 6.07 -5.65
C SER A 128 -0.72 5.69 -6.93
N ALA A 129 0.03 5.22 -7.92
CA ALA A 129 -0.46 5.04 -9.30
C ALA A 129 -1.70 4.14 -9.45
N GLU A 130 -1.89 3.19 -8.53
CA GLU A 130 -3.04 2.28 -8.56
C GLU A 130 -4.35 2.92 -8.09
N THR A 131 -4.28 4.05 -7.41
CA THR A 131 -5.46 4.75 -6.90
C THR A 131 -5.57 6.13 -7.52
N MET A 132 -6.67 6.37 -8.21
CA MET A 132 -6.98 7.64 -8.85
C MET A 132 -8.22 8.25 -8.18
N PRO A 133 -8.05 9.15 -7.20
CA PRO A 133 -9.14 9.97 -6.69
C PRO A 133 -9.51 11.03 -7.73
N ALA A 134 -10.68 11.66 -7.57
CA ALA A 134 -11.07 12.76 -8.42
C ALA A 134 -9.99 13.88 -8.40
N PRO A 135 -9.72 14.53 -9.55
CA PRO A 135 -8.57 15.42 -9.74
C PRO A 135 -8.82 16.80 -9.10
N PHE A 136 -8.59 16.89 -7.81
CA PHE A 136 -8.62 18.14 -7.05
C PHE A 136 -7.21 18.71 -6.84
N PRO A 137 -7.08 20.03 -6.60
CA PRO A 137 -5.78 20.68 -6.41
C PRO A 137 -4.98 20.13 -5.21
N ASN A 138 -5.67 19.65 -4.17
CA ASN A 138 -5.07 19.06 -2.97
C ASN A 138 -4.69 17.56 -3.14
N VAL A 139 -4.73 17.03 -4.36
CA VAL A 139 -4.28 15.66 -4.65
C VAL A 139 -2.88 15.68 -5.26
N THR A 140 -2.02 14.82 -4.76
CA THR A 140 -0.67 14.57 -5.29
C THR A 140 -0.50 13.09 -5.62
N HIS A 141 -0.12 12.81 -6.87
CA HIS A 141 0.20 11.46 -7.29
C HIS A 141 1.69 11.17 -7.12
N ILE A 142 1.99 10.01 -6.56
CA ILE A 142 3.33 9.46 -6.46
C ILE A 142 3.46 8.21 -7.34
N SER A 143 4.67 7.89 -7.67
CA SER A 143 4.98 6.80 -8.59
C SER A 143 4.64 5.43 -8.00
N LEU A 144 5.15 5.17 -6.80
CA LEU A 144 4.93 3.94 -6.03
C LEU A 144 4.65 4.31 -4.57
N PRO A 145 3.99 3.45 -3.79
CA PRO A 145 3.86 3.63 -2.35
C PRO A 145 5.20 3.92 -1.67
N LEU A 146 5.22 4.88 -0.75
CA LEU A 146 6.40 5.34 -0.03
C LEU A 146 6.84 4.37 1.08
N MET A 147 6.73 3.07 0.82
CA MET A 147 7.14 2.06 1.80
C MET A 147 8.66 2.10 1.97
N ARG A 148 9.13 1.97 3.19
CA ARG A 148 10.54 1.76 3.51
C ARG A 148 10.83 0.28 3.67
N VAL A 149 12.03 -0.11 3.33
CA VAL A 149 12.57 -1.40 3.73
C VAL A 149 13.00 -1.24 5.19
N ASP A 150 12.47 -2.07 6.07
CA ASP A 150 12.86 -2.12 7.48
C ASP A 150 14.06 -3.06 7.61
N GLU A 151 15.25 -2.50 7.46
CA GLU A 151 16.52 -3.25 7.51
C GLU A 151 16.69 -3.98 8.84
N ALA A 152 16.33 -3.35 9.97
CA ALA A 152 16.44 -3.98 11.28
C ALA A 152 15.56 -5.24 11.39
N ARG A 153 14.35 -5.18 10.81
CA ARG A 153 13.44 -6.32 10.74
C ARG A 153 13.96 -7.42 9.80
N LEU A 154 14.55 -7.04 8.67
CA LEU A 154 15.17 -8.01 7.75
C LEU A 154 16.35 -8.72 8.39
N ASP A 155 17.20 -7.97 9.10
CA ASP A 155 18.35 -8.53 9.80
C ASP A 155 17.94 -9.43 10.97
N ALA A 156 16.91 -9.05 11.71
CA ALA A 156 16.32 -9.93 12.73
C ALA A 156 15.76 -11.22 12.11
N GLY A 157 14.96 -11.09 11.04
CA GLY A 157 14.44 -12.25 10.33
C GLY A 157 15.52 -13.13 9.70
N ARG A 158 16.60 -12.51 9.19
CA ARG A 158 17.76 -13.29 8.69
C ARG A 158 18.38 -14.11 9.81
N ARG A 159 18.69 -13.51 10.97
CA ARG A 159 19.29 -14.21 12.11
C ARG A 159 18.41 -15.35 12.61
N GLU A 160 17.12 -15.11 12.72
CA GLU A 160 16.14 -16.06 13.23
C GLU A 160 15.97 -17.29 12.31
N TRP A 161 15.89 -17.04 10.99
CA TRP A 161 15.53 -18.08 10.01
C TRP A 161 16.71 -18.65 9.21
N GLN A 162 17.93 -18.12 9.38
CA GLN A 162 19.12 -18.52 8.61
C GLN A 162 19.36 -20.04 8.66
N ALA A 163 19.34 -20.64 9.86
CA ALA A 163 19.60 -22.08 10.02
C ALA A 163 18.53 -22.94 9.32
N ALA A 164 17.25 -22.60 9.54
CA ALA A 164 16.14 -23.34 8.97
C ALA A 164 16.08 -23.26 7.44
N PHE A 165 16.36 -22.07 6.86
CA PHE A 165 16.25 -21.89 5.41
C PHE A 165 17.52 -22.29 4.66
N SER A 166 18.68 -22.33 5.32
CA SER A 166 19.92 -22.86 4.71
C SER A 166 19.86 -24.35 4.46
N ALA A 167 19.05 -25.08 5.19
CA ALA A 167 18.82 -26.51 5.01
C ALA A 167 17.88 -26.86 3.82
N LEU A 168 17.22 -25.84 3.24
CA LEU A 168 16.28 -26.03 2.14
C LEU A 168 16.99 -26.03 0.78
N PRO A 169 16.58 -26.90 -0.16
CA PRO A 169 17.03 -26.86 -1.55
C PRO A 169 16.81 -25.50 -2.20
N ARG A 170 17.78 -25.05 -2.99
CA ARG A 170 17.73 -23.77 -3.70
C ARG A 170 17.35 -23.94 -5.17
N PRO A 171 16.66 -22.94 -5.78
CA PRO A 171 16.27 -21.65 -5.19
C PRO A 171 15.10 -21.77 -4.20
N LEU A 172 15.12 -20.94 -3.15
CA LEU A 172 13.95 -20.72 -2.27
C LEU A 172 13.00 -19.73 -2.93
N VAL A 173 11.91 -20.23 -3.49
CA VAL A 173 10.90 -19.43 -4.19
C VAL A 173 9.72 -19.14 -3.26
N VAL A 174 9.53 -17.87 -2.92
CA VAL A 174 8.54 -17.43 -1.94
C VAL A 174 7.26 -16.99 -2.64
N PHE A 175 6.14 -17.60 -2.29
CA PHE A 175 4.82 -17.26 -2.81
C PHE A 175 4.06 -16.42 -1.76
N LEU A 176 3.85 -15.14 -2.03
CA LEU A 176 3.11 -14.24 -1.17
C LEU A 176 1.67 -14.12 -1.66
N ILE A 177 0.75 -14.73 -0.90
CA ILE A 177 -0.64 -14.86 -1.29
C ILE A 177 -1.51 -13.84 -0.56
N GLY A 178 -2.07 -12.91 -1.31
CA GLY A 178 -2.97 -11.88 -0.80
C GLY A 178 -4.36 -12.39 -0.49
N GLY A 179 -5.38 -11.61 -0.85
CA GLY A 179 -6.77 -12.00 -0.69
C GLY A 179 -7.72 -11.11 -1.50
N PRO A 180 -8.98 -11.49 -1.67
CA PRO A 180 -9.89 -10.88 -2.60
C PRO A 180 -10.01 -9.38 -2.38
N THR A 181 -9.43 -8.62 -3.29
CA THR A 181 -9.56 -7.17 -3.37
C THR A 181 -10.27 -6.84 -4.66
N ARG A 182 -11.49 -6.30 -4.58
CA ARG A 182 -12.26 -5.96 -5.79
C ARG A 182 -11.42 -5.21 -6.82
N PRO A 183 -11.38 -5.66 -8.10
CA PRO A 183 -12.33 -6.59 -8.74
C PRO A 183 -11.93 -8.06 -8.71
N PHE A 184 -10.83 -8.44 -8.10
CA PHE A 184 -10.24 -9.77 -8.17
C PHE A 184 -10.99 -10.80 -7.34
N VAL A 185 -10.97 -12.05 -7.85
CA VAL A 185 -11.48 -13.24 -7.19
C VAL A 185 -10.37 -14.30 -7.04
N TYR A 186 -10.54 -15.17 -6.07
CA TYR A 186 -9.71 -16.33 -5.81
C TYR A 186 -10.55 -17.57 -6.13
N ASP A 187 -10.40 -18.10 -7.33
CA ASP A 187 -11.12 -19.25 -7.87
C ASP A 187 -10.17 -20.42 -8.16
N ASP A 188 -10.71 -21.46 -8.77
CA ASP A 188 -9.95 -22.67 -9.12
C ASP A 188 -8.83 -22.37 -10.11
N ALA A 189 -9.04 -21.46 -11.05
CA ALA A 189 -8.01 -21.09 -12.01
C ALA A 189 -6.79 -20.42 -11.33
N VAL A 190 -7.00 -19.67 -10.24
CA VAL A 190 -5.90 -19.13 -9.43
C VAL A 190 -5.18 -20.25 -8.70
N LEU A 191 -5.93 -21.19 -8.14
CA LEU A 191 -5.37 -22.36 -7.44
C LEU A 191 -4.50 -23.18 -8.40
N ASP A 192 -5.02 -23.53 -9.57
CA ASP A 192 -4.30 -24.32 -10.58
C ASP A 192 -3.01 -23.65 -11.03
N ARG A 193 -3.05 -22.35 -11.29
CA ARG A 193 -1.85 -21.58 -11.70
C ARG A 193 -0.78 -21.53 -10.60
N LEU A 194 -1.18 -21.42 -9.35
CA LEU A 194 -0.26 -21.53 -8.21
C LEU A 194 0.35 -22.93 -8.14
N CYS A 195 -0.48 -23.98 -8.23
CA CYS A 195 0.00 -25.36 -8.18
C CYS A 195 0.94 -25.71 -9.35
N VAL A 196 0.63 -25.25 -10.55
CA VAL A 196 1.52 -25.41 -11.72
C VAL A 196 2.87 -24.75 -11.46
N ARG A 197 2.88 -23.51 -10.97
CA ARG A 197 4.15 -22.79 -10.70
C ARG A 197 4.93 -23.44 -9.56
N VAL A 198 4.26 -23.89 -8.51
CA VAL A 198 4.85 -24.68 -7.41
C VAL A 198 5.50 -25.96 -7.94
N GLY A 199 4.79 -26.71 -8.79
CA GLY A 199 5.31 -27.91 -9.44
C GLY A 199 6.58 -27.65 -10.27
N GLN A 200 6.61 -26.55 -11.01
CA GLN A 200 7.79 -26.12 -11.78
C GLN A 200 8.99 -25.84 -10.86
N VAL A 201 8.80 -25.19 -9.72
CA VAL A 201 9.86 -24.93 -8.74
C VAL A 201 10.41 -26.23 -8.18
N VAL A 202 9.54 -27.17 -7.81
CA VAL A 202 9.96 -28.50 -7.30
C VAL A 202 10.70 -29.30 -8.38
N ALA A 203 10.18 -29.31 -9.60
CA ALA A 203 10.83 -29.99 -10.73
C ALA A 203 12.23 -29.43 -11.05
N ALA A 204 12.44 -28.13 -10.81
CA ALA A 204 13.75 -27.50 -10.93
C ALA A 204 14.67 -27.70 -9.70
N GLY A 205 14.25 -28.53 -8.72
CA GLY A 205 15.03 -28.81 -7.51
C GLY A 205 14.97 -27.74 -6.43
N GLY A 206 14.14 -26.70 -6.59
CA GLY A 206 13.99 -25.63 -5.62
C GLY A 206 12.93 -25.93 -4.55
N THR A 207 12.87 -25.06 -3.55
CA THR A 207 11.85 -25.12 -2.49
C THR A 207 10.81 -24.02 -2.67
N PRO A 208 9.54 -24.35 -2.97
CA PRO A 208 8.44 -23.39 -2.91
C PRO A 208 8.01 -23.18 -1.46
N TYR A 209 7.98 -21.93 -1.00
CA TYR A 209 7.47 -21.55 0.33
C TYR A 209 6.28 -20.60 0.17
N LEU A 210 5.10 -21.07 0.53
CA LEU A 210 3.85 -20.31 0.37
C LEU A 210 3.45 -19.67 1.70
N VAL A 211 3.10 -18.38 1.66
CA VAL A 211 2.64 -17.63 2.84
C VAL A 211 1.32 -16.95 2.50
N THR A 212 0.28 -17.24 3.29
CA THR A 212 -1.02 -16.57 3.17
C THR A 212 -1.03 -15.23 3.90
N SER A 213 -2.04 -14.40 3.63
CA SER A 213 -2.26 -13.12 4.29
C SER A 213 -3.52 -13.15 5.16
N ARG A 214 -3.71 -12.12 5.99
CA ARG A 214 -4.97 -11.91 6.76
C ARG A 214 -6.23 -11.92 5.90
N ARG A 215 -6.10 -11.60 4.60
CA ARG A 215 -7.22 -11.48 3.66
C ARG A 215 -7.46 -12.73 2.84
N THR A 216 -6.53 -13.68 2.86
CA THR A 216 -6.68 -14.94 2.11
C THR A 216 -7.91 -15.71 2.64
N PRO A 217 -8.87 -16.10 1.78
CA PRO A 217 -10.02 -16.88 2.22
C PRO A 217 -9.59 -18.21 2.86
N ALA A 218 -10.23 -18.60 3.94
CA ALA A 218 -9.84 -19.80 4.67
C ALA A 218 -10.03 -21.09 3.83
N ASP A 219 -11.13 -21.16 3.08
CA ASP A 219 -11.41 -22.26 2.14
C ASP A 219 -10.36 -22.36 1.04
N PHE A 220 -9.95 -21.23 0.46
CA PHE A 220 -8.90 -21.18 -0.54
C PHE A 220 -7.55 -21.64 0.04
N ALA A 221 -7.19 -21.16 1.24
CA ALA A 221 -5.95 -21.55 1.92
C ALA A 221 -5.91 -23.04 2.22
N ALA A 222 -7.03 -23.61 2.69
CA ALA A 222 -7.15 -25.06 2.97
C ALA A 222 -7.02 -25.90 1.68
N ARG A 223 -7.70 -25.52 0.60
CA ARG A 223 -7.61 -26.20 -0.69
C ARG A 223 -6.20 -26.09 -1.30
N LEU A 224 -5.58 -24.91 -1.18
CA LEU A 224 -4.21 -24.74 -1.63
C LEU A 224 -3.27 -25.65 -0.85
N LYS A 225 -3.34 -25.65 0.50
CA LYS A 225 -2.50 -26.55 1.35
C LYS A 225 -2.66 -28.02 0.95
N ALA A 226 -3.89 -28.46 0.70
CA ALA A 226 -4.19 -29.83 0.32
C ALA A 226 -3.66 -30.23 -1.08
N ALA A 227 -3.50 -29.27 -1.98
CA ALA A 227 -3.02 -29.49 -3.35
C ALA A 227 -1.49 -29.37 -3.49
N LEU A 228 -0.78 -28.97 -2.43
CA LEU A 228 0.68 -28.78 -2.47
C LEU A 228 1.43 -30.12 -2.42
N PRO A 229 2.54 -30.27 -3.17
CA PRO A 229 3.45 -31.39 -3.01
C PRO A 229 4.17 -31.34 -1.65
N GLU A 230 4.61 -32.50 -1.15
CA GLU A 230 5.30 -32.64 0.14
C GLU A 230 6.57 -31.76 0.26
N ALA A 231 7.26 -31.52 -0.86
CA ALA A 231 8.44 -30.65 -0.93
C ALA A 231 8.11 -29.17 -0.70
N ALA A 232 6.85 -28.75 -0.81
CA ALA A 232 6.44 -27.37 -0.56
C ALA A 232 6.34 -27.06 0.95
N ARG A 233 6.64 -25.84 1.30
CA ARG A 233 6.43 -25.30 2.65
C ARG A 233 5.25 -24.35 2.64
N PHE A 234 4.43 -24.39 3.69
CA PHE A 234 3.22 -23.60 3.77
C PHE A 234 3.05 -22.96 5.15
N TYR A 235 2.82 -21.65 5.19
CA TYR A 235 2.46 -20.93 6.40
C TYR A 235 1.09 -20.27 6.22
N ASP A 236 0.11 -20.68 7.04
CA ASP A 236 -1.20 -20.04 7.07
C ASP A 236 -1.27 -18.95 8.13
N TRP A 237 -1.40 -17.73 7.70
CA TRP A 237 -1.50 -16.59 8.61
C TRP A 237 -2.68 -16.69 9.60
N ARG A 238 -3.77 -17.37 9.23
CA ARG A 238 -4.97 -17.53 10.08
C ARG A 238 -4.83 -18.65 11.10
N ASN A 239 -4.12 -19.70 10.72
CA ASN A 239 -3.85 -20.87 11.56
C ASN A 239 -2.34 -21.09 11.60
N PRO A 240 -1.59 -20.23 12.31
CA PRO A 240 -0.14 -20.29 12.29
C PRO A 240 0.35 -21.55 13.02
N GLU A 241 1.13 -22.35 12.30
CA GLU A 241 1.93 -23.42 12.88
C GLU A 241 3.35 -22.87 13.07
N GLY A 242 3.68 -22.46 14.29
CA GLY A 242 4.96 -21.86 14.64
C GLY A 242 5.06 -20.36 14.38
N GLU A 243 6.28 -19.85 14.35
CA GLU A 243 6.60 -18.43 14.18
C GLU A 243 6.38 -17.95 12.74
N ASN A 244 6.10 -16.65 12.59
CA ASN A 244 5.81 -16.07 11.29
C ASN A 244 7.09 -15.89 10.45
N PRO A 245 7.29 -16.66 9.38
CA PRO A 245 8.53 -16.67 8.61
C PRO A 245 8.69 -15.46 7.67
N TYR A 246 7.73 -14.54 7.61
CA TYR A 246 7.64 -13.51 6.58
C TYR A 246 8.90 -12.66 6.49
N ALA A 247 9.45 -12.20 7.62
CA ALA A 247 10.67 -11.38 7.63
C ALA A 247 11.90 -12.17 7.15
N GLY A 248 12.04 -13.42 7.61
CA GLY A 248 13.09 -14.34 7.15
C GLY A 248 12.99 -14.65 5.65
N LEU A 249 11.77 -14.87 5.15
CA LEU A 249 11.54 -15.12 3.73
C LEU A 249 11.89 -13.90 2.86
N LEU A 250 11.54 -12.68 3.30
CA LEU A 250 11.94 -11.46 2.60
C LEU A 250 13.47 -11.29 2.58
N ALA A 251 14.14 -11.63 3.68
CA ALA A 251 15.59 -11.49 3.81
C ALA A 251 16.39 -12.57 3.05
N LEU A 252 15.86 -13.80 2.97
CA LEU A 252 16.61 -15.00 2.53
C LEU A 252 16.03 -15.66 1.29
N GLY A 253 14.82 -15.28 0.84
CA GLY A 253 14.22 -15.79 -0.39
C GLY A 253 14.99 -15.37 -1.64
N ASP A 254 15.14 -16.30 -2.60
CA ASP A 254 15.85 -16.05 -3.85
C ASP A 254 14.96 -15.39 -4.90
N ARG A 255 13.71 -15.84 -5.00
CA ARG A 255 12.70 -15.38 -5.97
C ARG A 255 11.33 -15.26 -5.28
N PHE A 256 10.48 -14.38 -5.81
CA PHE A 256 9.16 -14.13 -5.24
C PHE A 256 8.07 -14.22 -6.31
N VAL A 257 6.96 -14.87 -5.95
CA VAL A 257 5.71 -14.87 -6.72
C VAL A 257 4.66 -14.18 -5.86
N VAL A 258 4.06 -13.09 -6.34
CA VAL A 258 3.08 -12.31 -5.58
C VAL A 258 1.76 -12.22 -6.34
N THR A 259 0.65 -12.49 -5.65
CA THR A 259 -0.69 -12.34 -6.25
C THR A 259 -1.01 -10.87 -6.51
N GLY A 260 -1.58 -10.57 -7.68
CA GLY A 260 -1.75 -9.23 -8.22
C GLY A 260 -2.64 -8.26 -7.43
N ASP A 261 -3.27 -8.69 -6.33
CA ASP A 261 -4.03 -7.82 -5.41
C ASP A 261 -3.16 -7.16 -4.33
N SER A 262 -1.93 -7.66 -4.11
CA SER A 262 -1.08 -7.32 -2.97
C SER A 262 0.02 -6.30 -3.33
N ILE A 263 -0.40 -5.06 -3.61
CA ILE A 263 0.50 -3.96 -4.01
C ILE A 263 1.63 -3.76 -3.00
N SER A 264 1.34 -3.77 -1.70
CA SER A 264 2.37 -3.58 -0.68
C SER A 264 3.45 -4.66 -0.70
N MET A 265 3.06 -5.93 -0.86
CA MET A 265 4.03 -7.03 -0.96
C MET A 265 4.89 -6.91 -2.22
N MET A 266 4.28 -6.56 -3.36
CA MET A 266 5.03 -6.32 -4.60
C MET A 266 6.04 -5.19 -4.46
N VAL A 267 5.65 -4.06 -3.85
CA VAL A 267 6.55 -2.92 -3.62
C VAL A 267 7.68 -3.28 -2.65
N GLU A 268 7.37 -4.05 -1.60
CA GLU A 268 8.36 -4.51 -0.62
C GLU A 268 9.44 -5.37 -1.29
N VAL A 269 9.03 -6.38 -2.07
CA VAL A 269 9.94 -7.23 -2.83
C VAL A 269 10.73 -6.45 -3.88
N ALA A 270 10.07 -5.59 -4.66
CA ALA A 270 10.71 -4.78 -5.68
C ALA A 270 11.80 -3.86 -5.10
N LYS A 271 11.56 -3.26 -3.93
CA LYS A 271 12.56 -2.42 -3.23
C LYS A 271 13.75 -3.19 -2.69
N LEU A 272 13.58 -4.48 -2.40
CA LEU A 272 14.68 -5.37 -2.04
C LEU A 272 15.55 -5.76 -3.26
N GLY A 273 15.16 -5.37 -4.45
CA GLY A 273 15.85 -5.78 -5.68
C GLY A 273 15.77 -7.28 -5.95
N ARG A 274 14.78 -7.96 -5.37
CA ARG A 274 14.60 -9.40 -5.55
C ARG A 274 13.76 -9.68 -6.79
N PRO A 275 14.06 -10.77 -7.51
CA PRO A 275 13.26 -11.23 -8.63
C PRO A 275 11.79 -11.42 -8.23
N LEU A 276 10.89 -10.74 -8.93
CA LEU A 276 9.47 -10.70 -8.64
C LEU A 276 8.66 -11.17 -9.85
N GLU A 277 7.84 -12.20 -9.66
CA GLU A 277 6.82 -12.62 -10.61
C GLU A 277 5.44 -12.18 -10.10
N ILE A 278 4.64 -11.57 -10.95
CA ILE A 278 3.25 -11.18 -10.64
C ILE A 278 2.29 -12.26 -11.15
N LEU A 279 1.49 -12.83 -10.27
CA LEU A 279 0.37 -13.69 -10.65
C LEU A 279 -0.87 -12.81 -10.90
N PRO A 280 -1.27 -12.55 -12.16
CA PRO A 280 -2.48 -11.82 -12.44
C PRO A 280 -3.71 -12.62 -12.00
N LEU A 281 -4.64 -11.92 -11.34
CA LEU A 281 -5.85 -12.52 -10.81
C LEU A 281 -7.04 -12.27 -11.75
N PRO A 282 -7.95 -13.25 -11.89
CA PRO A 282 -9.18 -13.07 -12.63
C PRO A 282 -10.12 -12.07 -11.95
N THR A 283 -10.99 -11.49 -12.73
CA THR A 283 -12.03 -10.57 -12.25
C THR A 283 -13.39 -11.24 -12.32
N SER A 284 -14.27 -10.97 -11.35
CA SER A 284 -15.63 -11.54 -11.34
C SER A 284 -16.41 -11.21 -12.62
N LEU A 285 -17.14 -12.22 -13.17
CA LEU A 285 -17.99 -12.08 -14.37
C LEU A 285 -19.15 -11.07 -14.19
N VAL A 286 -19.64 -10.87 -12.97
CA VAL A 286 -20.63 -9.81 -12.65
C VAL A 286 -20.05 -8.41 -12.90
N GLY A 287 -18.78 -8.35 -13.27
CA GLY A 287 -17.96 -7.16 -13.45
C GLY A 287 -17.95 -6.50 -14.81
N GLY A 288 -18.68 -6.96 -15.83
CA GLY A 288 -18.61 -6.31 -17.15
C GLY A 288 -19.02 -4.84 -17.11
N LEU A 289 -20.14 -4.54 -16.50
CA LEU A 289 -20.60 -3.16 -16.26
C LEU A 289 -19.71 -2.42 -15.26
N ASP A 290 -19.24 -3.10 -14.19
CA ASP A 290 -18.30 -2.53 -13.24
C ASP A 290 -16.93 -2.28 -13.89
N GLN A 291 -16.52 -3.12 -14.82
CA GLN A 291 -15.28 -2.96 -15.57
C GLN A 291 -15.35 -1.77 -16.54
N ALA A 292 -16.48 -1.58 -17.24
CA ALA A 292 -16.72 -0.41 -18.08
C ALA A 292 -16.75 0.88 -17.24
N ARG A 293 -17.46 0.86 -16.11
CA ARG A 293 -17.48 1.96 -15.13
C ARG A 293 -16.09 2.27 -14.59
N ARG A 294 -15.27 1.25 -14.30
CA ARG A 294 -13.89 1.43 -13.82
C ARG A 294 -13.01 2.02 -14.91
N ARG A 295 -13.11 1.57 -16.15
CA ARG A 295 -12.37 2.15 -17.29
C ARG A 295 -12.72 3.62 -17.49
N LEU A 296 -14.02 3.94 -17.44
CA LEU A 296 -14.49 5.33 -17.49
C LEU A 296 -13.95 6.15 -16.31
N ALA A 297 -13.99 5.62 -15.08
CA ALA A 297 -13.46 6.29 -13.91
C ALA A 297 -11.94 6.50 -13.99
N VAL A 298 -11.18 5.54 -14.51
CA VAL A 298 -9.75 5.67 -14.77
C VAL A 298 -9.49 6.79 -15.78
N TRP A 299 -10.22 6.82 -16.89
CA TRP A 299 -10.08 7.87 -17.88
C TRP A 299 -10.42 9.25 -17.31
N LEU A 300 -11.53 9.37 -16.59
CA LEU A 300 -11.96 10.62 -15.98
C LEU A 300 -10.99 11.15 -14.92
N PHE A 301 -10.45 10.27 -14.07
CA PHE A 301 -9.69 10.64 -12.88
C PHE A 301 -8.17 10.62 -13.07
N GLN A 302 -7.68 10.25 -14.25
CA GLN A 302 -6.24 10.37 -14.52
C GLN A 302 -5.74 11.81 -14.35
N PRO A 303 -4.47 12.00 -13.93
CA PRO A 303 -3.87 13.31 -13.83
C PRO A 303 -3.96 14.07 -15.16
N ALA A 304 -4.06 15.40 -15.09
CA ALA A 304 -4.04 16.23 -16.28
C ALA A 304 -2.75 16.02 -17.08
N ARG A 305 -2.87 15.85 -18.38
CA ARG A 305 -1.74 15.68 -19.30
C ARG A 305 -1.25 17.02 -19.85
N ASN A 306 -2.17 17.98 -19.98
CA ASN A 306 -1.92 19.33 -20.48
C ASN A 306 -2.99 20.29 -19.93
N ASN A 307 -2.88 21.57 -20.28
CA ASN A 307 -3.84 22.62 -19.90
C ASN A 307 -4.90 22.89 -20.99
N GLY A 308 -5.09 22.00 -21.95
CA GLY A 308 -6.03 22.16 -23.05
C GLY A 308 -7.50 22.20 -22.60
N ALA A 309 -8.38 22.74 -23.46
CA ALA A 309 -9.81 22.86 -23.18
C ALA A 309 -10.48 21.49 -22.90
N GLY A 310 -10.10 20.47 -23.66
CA GLY A 310 -10.61 19.10 -23.49
C GLY A 310 -10.25 18.51 -22.10
N GLU A 311 -9.03 18.76 -21.62
CA GLU A 311 -8.60 18.30 -20.29
C GLU A 311 -9.34 19.05 -19.18
N ARG A 312 -9.55 20.36 -19.32
CA ARG A 312 -10.35 21.14 -18.36
C ARG A 312 -11.80 20.63 -18.30
N LEU A 313 -12.41 20.32 -19.44
CA LEU A 313 -13.75 19.76 -19.50
C LEU A 313 -13.81 18.37 -18.83
N ARG A 314 -12.85 17.48 -19.12
CA ARG A 314 -12.74 16.18 -18.48
C ARG A 314 -12.63 16.29 -16.95
N ILE A 315 -11.79 17.19 -16.46
CA ILE A 315 -11.60 17.46 -15.02
C ILE A 315 -12.89 18.02 -14.40
N ALA A 316 -13.56 18.95 -15.07
CA ALA A 316 -14.83 19.50 -14.62
C ALA A 316 -15.91 18.42 -14.52
N LEU A 317 -16.03 17.55 -15.53
CA LEU A 317 -16.93 16.39 -15.54
C LEU A 317 -16.58 15.42 -14.39
N ALA A 318 -15.29 15.10 -14.20
CA ALA A 318 -14.84 14.22 -13.12
C ALA A 318 -15.22 14.78 -11.74
N ARG A 319 -15.05 16.08 -11.51
CA ARG A 319 -15.47 16.76 -10.28
C ARG A 319 -16.97 16.80 -10.12
N GLY A 320 -17.71 17.06 -11.20
CA GLY A 320 -19.18 17.01 -11.21
C GLY A 320 -19.73 15.66 -10.79
N LEU A 321 -19.22 14.58 -11.39
CA LEU A 321 -19.59 13.19 -11.04
C LEU A 321 -19.20 12.83 -9.59
N TYR A 322 -18.07 13.36 -9.11
CA TYR A 322 -17.68 13.21 -7.71
C TYR A 322 -18.66 13.93 -6.75
N HIS A 323 -19.02 15.19 -7.05
CA HIS A 323 -19.98 15.95 -6.23
C HIS A 323 -21.38 15.35 -6.27
N ALA A 324 -21.79 14.82 -7.43
CA ALA A 324 -23.03 14.06 -7.57
C ALA A 324 -22.99 12.67 -6.90
N ARG A 325 -21.87 12.29 -6.30
CA ARG A 325 -21.63 10.96 -5.66
C ARG A 325 -21.76 9.76 -6.59
N LEU A 326 -21.71 9.97 -7.89
CA LEU A 326 -21.77 8.92 -8.91
C LEU A 326 -20.43 8.18 -9.06
N MET A 327 -19.32 8.91 -8.93
CA MET A 327 -17.96 8.37 -8.96
C MET A 327 -17.08 9.07 -7.93
N GLN A 328 -16.27 8.32 -7.19
CA GLN A 328 -15.39 8.91 -6.17
C GLN A 328 -13.91 8.67 -6.45
N GLN A 329 -13.56 7.51 -6.98
CA GLN A 329 -12.19 7.11 -7.26
C GLN A 329 -12.19 5.90 -8.17
N ALA A 330 -11.09 5.69 -8.88
CA ALA A 330 -10.79 4.48 -9.61
C ALA A 330 -9.63 3.72 -8.95
N ARG A 331 -9.61 2.41 -9.11
CA ARG A 331 -8.46 1.55 -8.85
C ARG A 331 -8.09 0.85 -10.15
N HIS A 332 -6.81 0.92 -10.50
CA HIS A 332 -6.31 0.34 -11.74
C HIS A 332 -5.05 -0.47 -11.48
N PHE A 333 -5.24 -1.68 -10.96
CA PHE A 333 -4.15 -2.62 -10.69
C PHE A 333 -3.30 -2.95 -11.93
N PRO A 334 -3.89 -3.24 -13.12
CA PRO A 334 -3.10 -3.55 -14.30
C PRO A 334 -2.08 -2.47 -14.66
N ARG A 335 -2.40 -1.19 -14.48
CA ARG A 335 -1.44 -0.09 -14.72
C ARG A 335 -0.28 -0.13 -13.75
N PHE A 336 -0.54 -0.50 -12.50
CA PHE A 336 0.49 -0.64 -11.49
C PHE A 336 1.40 -1.84 -11.81
N HIS A 337 0.82 -3.00 -12.13
CA HIS A 337 1.57 -4.19 -12.52
C HIS A 337 2.44 -3.92 -13.75
N GLN A 338 1.82 -3.37 -14.82
CA GLN A 338 2.53 -3.04 -16.05
C GLN A 338 3.71 -2.10 -15.79
N ARG A 339 3.52 -1.12 -14.89
CA ARG A 339 4.60 -0.23 -14.51
C ARG A 339 5.77 -0.96 -13.87
N LEU A 340 5.52 -1.91 -12.95
CA LEU A 340 6.59 -2.72 -12.35
C LEU A 340 7.35 -3.54 -13.41
N VAL A 341 6.61 -4.05 -14.41
CA VAL A 341 7.20 -4.81 -15.53
C VAL A 341 8.00 -3.88 -16.46
N ASP A 342 7.46 -2.73 -16.84
CA ASP A 342 8.14 -1.74 -17.70
C ASP A 342 9.42 -1.18 -17.07
N GLU A 343 9.44 -1.03 -15.74
CA GLU A 343 10.62 -0.59 -14.98
C GLU A 343 11.63 -1.73 -14.75
N GLY A 344 11.35 -2.96 -15.19
CA GLY A 344 12.20 -4.14 -15.00
C GLY A 344 12.29 -4.63 -13.55
N LEU A 345 11.28 -4.33 -12.73
CA LEU A 345 11.19 -4.74 -11.31
C LEU A 345 10.40 -6.03 -11.13
N ALA A 346 9.62 -6.42 -12.12
CA ALA A 346 8.81 -7.63 -12.11
C ALA A 346 8.69 -8.23 -13.51
N SER A 347 8.29 -9.50 -13.56
CA SER A 347 7.81 -10.18 -14.76
C SER A 347 6.42 -10.76 -14.49
N TRP A 348 5.71 -11.16 -15.55
CA TRP A 348 4.52 -11.97 -15.36
C TRP A 348 4.92 -13.40 -15.03
N ILE A 349 4.08 -14.08 -14.25
CA ILE A 349 4.34 -15.47 -13.86
C ILE A 349 4.56 -16.35 -15.11
N GLY A 350 5.65 -17.10 -15.10
CA GLY A 350 6.03 -17.97 -16.23
C GLY A 350 6.74 -17.28 -17.39
N GLU A 351 6.83 -15.94 -17.43
CA GLU A 351 7.54 -15.21 -18.49
C GLU A 351 9.03 -14.93 -18.16
N GLY A 352 9.41 -15.09 -16.91
CA GLY A 352 10.73 -14.69 -16.40
C GLY A 352 11.90 -15.58 -16.80
N GLY A 353 11.69 -16.75 -17.43
CA GLY A 353 12.73 -17.72 -17.74
C GLY A 353 13.55 -18.14 -16.50
N ASP A 354 14.70 -18.77 -16.72
CA ASP A 354 15.63 -19.15 -15.62
C ASP A 354 16.44 -17.96 -15.08
N GLU A 355 16.53 -16.86 -15.83
CA GLU A 355 17.20 -15.65 -15.37
C GLU A 355 16.22 -14.64 -14.77
N PRO A 356 16.42 -14.27 -13.49
CA PRO A 356 15.57 -13.31 -12.82
C PRO A 356 15.82 -11.89 -13.36
N ARG A 357 14.76 -11.27 -13.91
CA ARG A 357 14.80 -9.86 -14.32
C ARG A 357 14.52 -8.94 -13.14
N SER A 358 15.48 -8.80 -12.22
CA SER A 358 15.56 -7.59 -11.41
C SER A 358 16.75 -6.79 -11.90
N SER A 359 16.52 -5.71 -12.65
CA SER A 359 17.64 -4.90 -13.10
C SER A 359 18.06 -3.96 -11.95
N ALA A 360 19.33 -3.97 -11.58
CA ALA A 360 19.88 -3.02 -10.61
C ALA A 360 19.53 -1.57 -10.99
N ASP A 361 19.52 -1.27 -12.29
CA ASP A 361 19.11 0.03 -12.84
C ASP A 361 17.60 0.33 -12.59
N GLY A 362 16.74 -0.68 -12.67
CA GLY A 362 15.30 -0.53 -12.33
C GLY A 362 15.12 -0.15 -10.87
N VAL A 363 15.81 -0.84 -9.97
CA VAL A 363 15.78 -0.54 -8.53
C VAL A 363 16.31 0.86 -8.25
N ALA A 364 17.48 1.22 -8.82
CA ALA A 364 18.05 2.56 -8.65
C ALA A 364 17.12 3.67 -9.17
N ARG A 365 16.46 3.46 -10.33
CA ARG A 365 15.45 4.41 -10.85
C ARG A 365 14.27 4.57 -9.91
N VAL A 366 13.75 3.49 -9.35
CA VAL A 366 12.60 3.53 -8.42
C VAL A 366 12.96 4.21 -7.12
N LEU A 367 14.13 3.93 -6.56
CA LEU A 367 14.61 4.60 -5.34
C LEU A 367 14.77 6.10 -5.57
N SER A 368 15.46 6.51 -6.66
CA SER A 368 15.62 7.93 -6.99
C SER A 368 14.29 8.63 -7.31
N GLN A 369 13.33 7.94 -7.92
CA GLN A 369 11.99 8.50 -8.11
C GLN A 369 11.23 8.64 -6.78
N GLY A 370 11.40 7.71 -5.85
CA GLY A 370 10.85 7.81 -4.50
C GLY A 370 11.37 9.03 -3.75
N GLU A 371 12.66 9.33 -3.86
CA GLU A 371 13.26 10.54 -3.28
C GLU A 371 12.71 11.82 -3.93
N ARG A 372 12.58 11.87 -5.25
CA ARG A 372 11.94 13.01 -5.95
C ARG A 372 10.48 13.19 -5.52
N ASP A 373 9.73 12.10 -5.36
CA ASP A 373 8.35 12.15 -4.88
C ASP A 373 8.28 12.67 -3.44
N LEU A 374 9.18 12.22 -2.55
CA LEU A 374 9.28 12.71 -1.17
C LEU A 374 9.63 14.20 -1.12
N ALA A 375 10.61 14.65 -1.92
CA ALA A 375 10.98 16.07 -2.00
C ALA A 375 9.78 16.94 -2.43
N ARG A 376 9.04 16.51 -3.45
CA ARG A 376 7.83 17.22 -3.92
C ARG A 376 6.72 17.24 -2.87
N ILE A 377 6.54 16.15 -2.12
CA ILE A 377 5.55 16.06 -1.04
C ILE A 377 5.91 17.00 0.09
N THR A 378 7.16 16.98 0.56
CA THR A 378 7.61 17.83 1.66
C THR A 378 7.49 19.31 1.31
N ASP A 379 7.79 19.72 0.06
CA ASP A 379 7.55 21.08 -0.43
C ASP A 379 6.07 21.46 -0.40
N ARG A 380 5.19 20.54 -0.79
CA ARG A 380 3.74 20.80 -0.74
C ARG A 380 3.22 20.90 0.69
N ILE A 381 3.75 20.12 1.61
CA ILE A 381 3.40 20.21 3.03
C ILE A 381 3.88 21.54 3.60
N ALA A 382 5.13 21.94 3.33
CA ALA A 382 5.66 23.22 3.81
C ALA A 382 4.82 24.42 3.33
N ARG A 383 4.37 24.42 2.08
CA ARG A 383 3.47 25.45 1.55
C ARG A 383 2.14 25.57 2.28
N LEU A 384 1.69 24.50 2.96
CA LEU A 384 0.48 24.60 3.79
C LEU A 384 0.66 25.64 4.93
N PHE A 385 1.86 25.96 5.35
CA PHE A 385 2.18 26.90 6.43
C PHE A 385 2.67 28.27 5.95
N GLN A 386 2.79 28.46 4.65
CA GLN A 386 3.22 29.71 4.04
C GLN A 386 2.04 30.57 3.53
N ALA A 387 0.80 30.08 3.64
CA ALA A 387 -0.42 30.72 3.13
C ALA A 387 -1.19 31.45 4.23
#